data_13711d3f49ce48252e45bbbdb4ef9c47
#
_entry.id   13711d3f49ce48252e45bbbdb4ef9c47
#
_cell.length_a   1.000
_cell.length_b   1.000
_cell.length_c   1.000
_cell.angle_alpha   90.00
_cell.angle_beta   90.00
_cell.angle_gamma   90.00
#
_symmetry.space_group_name_H-M   'P 1'
#
loop_
_entity.id
_entity.type
_entity.pdbx_description
1 polymer ?
#
loop_
_entity_poly.entity_id
_entity_poly.type
_entity_poly.pdbx_seq_one_letter_code
_entity_poly.pdbx_strand_id
1 'polypeptide(L)'
;MLTRCEGDQVTGRGAVLRDRLTGNSYNVDARVVINAAGVWAGQVAPGIELRPSRGTHLVLSQDSFGGLTAGLTVPVPGSMSRFVFALPAPDNRVYVGITDEDAAGEIPDVPLPTEQEIDFLLETVSSALRSPLTRADLLGTFSGLRPLLDTGGNTTADISRRHAVITAPDGLVTIVGGKLTTYRRMAEDALDAALAAAGMTAAQCSTRRLPLVGAASREALAAVAAPARLVRKYGTEAVEVAAGARFCRETRSSVVRNARVLSNDQEAVHRSMKSHSVVR
;
A
#
# COMPACT_ATOMS: atom_id res chain seq x y z
N MET A 1 13.59 10.98 11.82
CA MET A 1 12.92 10.67 10.56
C MET A 1 12.24 11.95 10.08
N LEU A 2 12.58 12.43 8.89
CA LEU A 2 11.91 13.56 8.27
C LEU A 2 10.66 13.04 7.53
N THR A 3 9.52 13.61 7.81
CA THR A 3 8.25 13.28 7.15
C THR A 3 7.74 14.50 6.39
N ARG A 4 6.96 14.26 5.35
CA ARG A 4 6.40 15.31 4.48
C ARG A 4 7.46 16.14 3.74
N CYS A 5 8.61 15.52 3.44
CA CYS A 5 9.65 16.10 2.60
C CYS A 5 9.62 15.46 1.21
N GLU A 6 9.83 16.26 0.18
CA GLU A 6 10.10 15.81 -1.19
C GLU A 6 11.59 15.88 -1.47
N GLY A 7 12.11 14.91 -2.22
CA GLY A 7 13.47 14.92 -2.73
C GLY A 7 13.53 15.66 -4.07
N ASP A 8 14.13 16.84 -4.11
CA ASP A 8 14.29 17.61 -5.36
C ASP A 8 15.50 17.16 -6.18
N GLN A 9 16.62 16.87 -5.53
CA GLN A 9 17.84 16.40 -6.15
C GLN A 9 18.35 15.22 -5.33
N VAL A 10 18.29 14.02 -5.92
CA VAL A 10 18.70 12.79 -5.26
C VAL A 10 19.88 12.19 -6.00
N THR A 11 20.92 11.84 -5.27
CA THR A 11 22.13 11.17 -5.75
C THR A 11 22.48 10.01 -4.84
N GLY A 12 23.44 9.20 -5.22
CA GLY A 12 23.95 8.12 -4.36
C GLY A 12 24.58 8.60 -3.04
N ARG A 13 24.84 9.90 -2.89
CA ARG A 13 25.56 10.48 -1.74
C ARG A 13 24.76 11.51 -0.97
N GLY A 14 23.54 11.81 -1.35
CA GLY A 14 22.70 12.78 -0.64
C GLY A 14 21.47 13.20 -1.40
N ALA A 15 20.73 14.14 -0.83
CA ALA A 15 19.54 14.70 -1.43
C ALA A 15 19.29 16.13 -0.95
N VAL A 16 18.65 16.95 -1.77
CA VAL A 16 17.96 18.16 -1.35
C VAL A 16 16.54 17.81 -1.01
N LEU A 17 16.13 17.99 0.23
CA LEU A 17 14.79 17.71 0.71
C LEU A 17 14.02 18.99 0.91
N ARG A 18 12.80 19.08 0.37
CA ARG A 18 11.89 20.20 0.61
C ARG A 18 10.79 19.78 1.57
N ASP A 19 10.68 20.47 2.70
CA ASP A 19 9.54 20.28 3.61
C ASP A 19 8.28 20.92 3.03
N ARG A 20 7.27 20.09 2.77
CA ARG A 20 5.98 20.50 2.18
C ARG A 20 5.10 21.31 3.13
N LEU A 21 5.40 21.32 4.43
CA LEU A 21 4.64 22.10 5.42
C LEU A 21 5.18 23.51 5.57
N THR A 22 6.50 23.64 5.63
CA THR A 22 7.17 24.92 5.90
C THR A 22 7.73 25.58 4.63
N GLY A 23 7.89 24.80 3.54
CA GLY A 23 8.55 25.23 2.31
C GLY A 23 10.08 25.27 2.40
N ASN A 24 10.67 24.96 3.55
CA ASN A 24 12.10 24.98 3.75
C ASN A 24 12.79 23.84 3.00
N SER A 25 14.01 24.11 2.51
CA SER A 25 14.86 23.09 1.89
C SER A 25 16.02 22.73 2.80
N TYR A 26 16.39 21.45 2.80
CA TYR A 26 17.48 20.89 3.60
C TYR A 26 18.40 20.08 2.70
N ASN A 27 19.70 20.35 2.78
CA ASN A 27 20.71 19.50 2.18
C ASN A 27 21.02 18.35 3.14
N VAL A 28 20.96 17.12 2.64
CA VAL A 28 21.27 15.93 3.41
C VAL A 28 22.42 15.20 2.73
N ASP A 29 23.55 15.11 3.41
CA ASP A 29 24.67 14.26 3.00
C ASP A 29 24.51 12.86 3.57
N ALA A 30 24.77 11.85 2.79
CA ALA A 30 24.65 10.46 3.17
C ALA A 30 25.83 9.63 2.65
N ARG A 31 26.15 8.54 3.32
CA ARG A 31 27.14 7.57 2.81
C ARG A 31 26.60 6.76 1.65
N VAL A 32 25.30 6.56 1.62
CA VAL A 32 24.56 5.93 0.52
C VAL A 32 23.09 6.33 0.61
N VAL A 33 22.42 6.39 -0.51
CA VAL A 33 21.00 6.67 -0.62
C VAL A 33 20.28 5.46 -1.22
N ILE A 34 19.12 5.11 -0.65
CA ILE A 34 18.25 4.07 -1.17
C ILE A 34 16.97 4.73 -1.69
N ASN A 35 16.72 4.59 -2.99
CA ASN A 35 15.47 4.97 -3.64
C ASN A 35 14.45 3.84 -3.48
N ALA A 36 13.45 4.02 -2.61
CA ALA A 36 12.33 3.13 -2.42
C ALA A 36 11.00 3.83 -2.74
N ALA A 37 11.00 4.72 -3.75
CA ALA A 37 9.87 5.59 -4.10
C ALA A 37 8.72 4.87 -4.84
N GLY A 38 8.76 3.53 -4.95
CA GLY A 38 7.67 2.75 -5.56
C GLY A 38 7.44 3.16 -7.02
N VAL A 39 6.21 3.56 -7.37
CA VAL A 39 5.87 3.93 -8.76
C VAL A 39 6.59 5.19 -9.24
N TRP A 40 7.13 6.02 -8.35
CA TRP A 40 7.91 7.21 -8.69
C TRP A 40 9.42 6.95 -8.74
N ALA A 41 9.87 5.69 -8.62
CA ALA A 41 11.29 5.39 -8.56
C ALA A 41 12.05 5.86 -9.81
N GLY A 42 11.42 5.82 -10.99
CA GLY A 42 12.01 6.35 -12.22
C GLY A 42 12.16 7.87 -12.27
N GLN A 43 11.35 8.62 -11.51
CA GLN A 43 11.50 10.08 -11.37
C GLN A 43 12.71 10.43 -10.50
N VAL A 44 13.02 9.59 -9.51
CA VAL A 44 14.18 9.76 -8.61
C VAL A 44 15.47 9.25 -9.26
N ALA A 45 15.40 8.16 -10.00
CA ALA A 45 16.54 7.50 -10.64
C ALA A 45 16.32 7.41 -12.16
N PRO A 46 16.81 8.37 -12.95
CA PRO A 46 16.74 8.30 -14.40
C PRO A 46 17.36 6.99 -14.93
N GLY A 47 16.66 6.33 -15.85
CA GLY A 47 17.06 5.01 -16.38
C GLY A 47 16.37 3.81 -15.72
N ILE A 48 15.55 4.04 -14.69
CA ILE A 48 14.62 3.03 -14.16
C ILE A 48 13.29 3.18 -14.90
N GLU A 49 13.04 2.28 -15.83
CA GLU A 49 11.79 2.26 -16.60
C GLU A 49 10.76 1.38 -15.88
N LEU A 50 9.63 1.99 -15.53
CA LEU A 50 8.52 1.31 -14.88
C LEU A 50 7.30 1.30 -15.80
N ARG A 51 6.57 0.21 -15.74
CA ARG A 51 5.25 0.04 -16.34
C ARG A 51 4.22 -0.17 -15.24
N PRO A 52 3.62 0.90 -14.70
CA PRO A 52 2.67 0.80 -13.61
C PRO A 52 1.44 -0.01 -14.02
N SER A 53 0.99 -0.91 -13.13
CA SER A 53 -0.26 -1.64 -13.29
C SER A 53 -1.25 -1.23 -12.21
N ARG A 54 -2.46 -0.81 -12.63
CA ARG A 54 -3.53 -0.45 -11.70
C ARG A 54 -4.28 -1.69 -11.23
N GLY A 55 -4.47 -1.76 -9.92
CA GLY A 55 -5.31 -2.76 -9.28
C GLY A 55 -6.43 -2.09 -8.50
N THR A 56 -7.67 -2.43 -8.84
CA THR A 56 -8.89 -1.86 -8.27
C THR A 56 -9.57 -2.83 -7.35
N HIS A 57 -10.12 -2.31 -6.24
CA HIS A 57 -10.98 -3.05 -5.33
C HIS A 57 -12.30 -2.31 -5.13
N LEU A 58 -13.37 -3.08 -4.99
CA LEU A 58 -14.67 -2.62 -4.54
C LEU A 58 -14.82 -2.91 -3.05
N VAL A 59 -15.50 -2.03 -2.36
CA VAL A 59 -15.90 -2.20 -0.96
C VAL A 59 -17.41 -2.34 -0.90
N LEU A 60 -17.89 -3.46 -0.39
CA LEU A 60 -19.31 -3.78 -0.26
C LEU A 60 -19.65 -4.16 1.19
N SER A 61 -20.95 -4.22 1.52
CA SER A 61 -21.41 -4.77 2.78
C SER A 61 -21.33 -6.30 2.77
N GLN A 62 -21.03 -6.90 3.90
CA GLN A 62 -21.10 -8.35 4.07
C GLN A 62 -22.56 -8.86 3.90
N ASP A 63 -23.54 -8.01 4.18
CA ASP A 63 -24.96 -8.32 4.02
C ASP A 63 -25.34 -8.54 2.55
N SER A 64 -24.72 -7.79 1.61
CA SER A 64 -24.90 -7.97 0.16
C SER A 64 -24.45 -9.35 -0.33
N PHE A 65 -23.65 -10.07 0.46
CA PHE A 65 -23.19 -11.43 0.20
C PHE A 65 -23.93 -12.50 1.02
N GLY A 66 -25.00 -12.13 1.73
CA GLY A 66 -25.70 -13.06 2.62
C GLY A 66 -24.89 -13.51 3.84
N GLY A 67 -23.95 -12.67 4.31
CA GLY A 67 -23.13 -12.97 5.48
C GLY A 67 -21.87 -13.79 5.17
N LEU A 68 -21.12 -13.42 4.17
CA LEU A 68 -19.88 -14.11 3.75
C LEU A 68 -18.89 -14.22 4.91
N THR A 69 -18.54 -15.44 5.32
CA THR A 69 -17.61 -15.73 6.42
C THR A 69 -16.24 -16.25 5.97
N ALA A 70 -16.13 -16.66 4.71
CA ALA A 70 -14.90 -17.17 4.10
C ALA A 70 -14.62 -16.44 2.79
N GLY A 71 -13.39 -16.47 2.33
CA GLY A 71 -13.02 -15.91 1.03
C GLY A 71 -13.67 -16.66 -0.11
N LEU A 72 -14.29 -15.93 -1.03
CA LEU A 72 -14.81 -16.45 -2.29
C LEU A 72 -13.80 -16.18 -3.40
N THR A 73 -13.50 -17.18 -4.21
CA THR A 73 -12.65 -17.08 -5.40
C THR A 73 -13.46 -17.37 -6.63
N VAL A 74 -13.57 -16.39 -7.54
CA VAL A 74 -14.37 -16.50 -8.76
C VAL A 74 -13.45 -16.46 -9.97
N PRO A 75 -13.43 -17.48 -10.83
CA PRO A 75 -12.64 -17.46 -12.05
C PRO A 75 -13.14 -16.38 -13.00
N VAL A 76 -12.21 -15.69 -13.65
CA VAL A 76 -12.56 -14.72 -14.71
C VAL A 76 -12.96 -15.49 -15.96
N PRO A 77 -14.14 -15.21 -16.55
CA PRO A 77 -14.56 -15.90 -17.77
C PRO A 77 -13.51 -15.82 -18.88
N GLY A 78 -13.25 -16.95 -19.51
CA GLY A 78 -12.26 -17.05 -20.61
C GLY A 78 -10.80 -17.06 -20.15
N SER A 79 -10.50 -17.07 -18.86
CA SER A 79 -9.13 -17.15 -18.34
C SER A 79 -8.95 -18.37 -17.42
N MET A 80 -7.86 -19.11 -17.63
CA MET A 80 -7.49 -20.26 -16.79
C MET A 80 -6.70 -19.88 -15.54
N SER A 81 -6.20 -18.64 -15.46
CA SER A 81 -5.25 -18.22 -14.42
C SER A 81 -5.65 -16.94 -13.68
N ARG A 82 -6.74 -16.27 -14.11
CA ARG A 82 -7.20 -15.03 -13.48
C ARG A 82 -8.43 -15.30 -12.62
N PHE A 83 -8.43 -14.69 -11.44
CA PHE A 83 -9.49 -14.82 -10.44
C PHE A 83 -9.81 -13.47 -9.83
N VAL A 84 -11.08 -13.25 -9.51
CA VAL A 84 -11.55 -12.20 -8.63
C VAL A 84 -11.82 -12.81 -7.27
N PHE A 85 -11.40 -12.13 -6.21
CA PHE A 85 -11.61 -12.56 -4.84
C PHE A 85 -12.63 -11.64 -4.16
N ALA A 86 -13.53 -12.22 -3.37
CA ALA A 86 -14.34 -11.50 -2.41
C ALA A 86 -13.88 -11.92 -1.00
N LEU A 87 -13.28 -11.00 -0.26
CA LEU A 87 -12.64 -11.27 1.02
C LEU A 87 -13.38 -10.56 2.15
N PRO A 88 -13.91 -11.31 3.15
CA PRO A 88 -14.47 -10.69 4.35
C PRO A 88 -13.44 -9.83 5.05
N ALA A 89 -13.84 -8.64 5.44
CA ALA A 89 -13.03 -7.65 6.12
C ALA A 89 -13.72 -7.19 7.43
N PRO A 90 -12.97 -6.55 8.36
CA PRO A 90 -13.57 -5.97 9.55
C PRO A 90 -14.68 -4.98 9.24
N ASP A 91 -15.52 -4.72 10.24
CA ASP A 91 -16.58 -3.72 10.22
C ASP A 91 -17.68 -4.01 9.15
N ASN A 92 -18.06 -5.27 9.01
CA ASN A 92 -19.13 -5.75 8.10
C ASN A 92 -18.86 -5.43 6.63
N ARG A 93 -17.61 -5.55 6.17
CA ARG A 93 -17.20 -5.25 4.79
C ARG A 93 -16.70 -6.47 4.06
N VAL A 94 -16.80 -6.41 2.74
CA VAL A 94 -16.17 -7.36 1.81
C VAL A 94 -15.37 -6.53 0.80
N TYR A 95 -14.11 -6.91 0.60
CA TYR A 95 -13.28 -6.35 -0.47
C TYR A 95 -13.33 -7.29 -1.67
N VAL A 96 -13.76 -6.77 -2.82
CA VAL A 96 -13.79 -7.50 -4.08
C VAL A 96 -12.70 -6.96 -4.98
N GLY A 97 -11.82 -7.82 -5.45
CA GLY A 97 -10.70 -7.46 -6.33
C GLY A 97 -9.99 -8.70 -6.84
N ILE A 98 -9.07 -8.54 -7.71
CA ILE A 98 -8.38 -7.30 -8.09
C ILE A 98 -8.25 -7.25 -9.61
N THR A 99 -8.25 -6.05 -10.18
CA THR A 99 -7.90 -5.83 -11.60
C THR A 99 -6.38 -5.81 -11.81
N ASP A 100 -5.95 -5.89 -13.05
CA ASP A 100 -4.56 -5.78 -13.48
C ASP A 100 -4.54 -5.04 -14.82
N GLU A 101 -4.64 -3.71 -14.75
CA GLU A 101 -4.77 -2.85 -15.91
C GLU A 101 -3.52 -2.01 -16.10
N ASP A 102 -3.06 -1.88 -17.34
CA ASP A 102 -1.94 -1.01 -17.68
C ASP A 102 -2.30 0.45 -17.33
N ALA A 103 -1.44 1.12 -16.63
CA ALA A 103 -1.61 2.50 -16.20
C ALA A 103 -0.48 3.38 -16.75
N ALA A 104 -0.34 3.38 -18.08
CA ALA A 104 0.62 4.22 -18.76
C ALA A 104 0.28 5.72 -18.61
N GLY A 105 1.31 6.56 -18.65
CA GLY A 105 1.17 8.02 -18.58
C GLY A 105 1.58 8.62 -17.25
N GLU A 106 1.02 9.77 -16.92
CA GLU A 106 1.31 10.47 -15.67
C GLU A 106 0.83 9.66 -14.47
N ILE A 107 1.68 9.57 -13.45
CA ILE A 107 1.38 8.85 -12.22
C ILE A 107 0.59 9.78 -11.30
N PRO A 108 -0.71 9.51 -11.06
CA PRO A 108 -1.51 10.35 -10.18
C PRO A 108 -1.16 10.11 -8.71
N ASP A 109 -1.30 11.16 -7.90
CA ASP A 109 -1.18 11.04 -6.44
C ASP A 109 -2.19 10.04 -5.87
N VAL A 110 -3.39 9.99 -6.45
CA VAL A 110 -4.47 9.06 -6.10
C VAL A 110 -4.97 8.38 -7.36
N PRO A 111 -4.60 7.11 -7.56
CA PRO A 111 -5.19 6.32 -8.62
C PRO A 111 -6.69 6.11 -8.38
N LEU A 112 -7.49 6.37 -9.40
CA LEU A 112 -8.93 6.12 -9.38
C LEU A 112 -9.25 4.91 -10.26
N PRO A 113 -10.29 4.12 -9.89
CA PRO A 113 -10.79 3.05 -10.76
C PRO A 113 -11.42 3.65 -12.02
N THR A 114 -11.42 2.89 -13.10
CA THR A 114 -12.28 3.18 -14.24
C THR A 114 -13.66 2.55 -14.06
N GLU A 115 -14.65 3.07 -14.79
CA GLU A 115 -16.00 2.50 -14.81
C GLU A 115 -15.97 1.04 -15.29
N GLN A 116 -15.13 0.74 -16.28
CA GLN A 116 -14.94 -0.61 -16.81
C GLN A 116 -14.38 -1.59 -15.76
N GLU A 117 -13.45 -1.15 -14.92
CA GLU A 117 -12.92 -1.98 -13.84
C GLU A 117 -13.99 -2.28 -12.78
N ILE A 118 -14.83 -1.29 -12.46
CA ILE A 118 -15.94 -1.45 -11.52
C ILE A 118 -16.94 -2.47 -12.07
N ASP A 119 -17.38 -2.32 -13.31
CA ASP A 119 -18.35 -3.20 -13.96
C ASP A 119 -17.79 -4.62 -14.08
N PHE A 120 -16.53 -4.76 -14.53
CA PHE A 120 -15.85 -6.05 -14.62
C PHE A 120 -15.84 -6.81 -13.28
N LEU A 121 -15.52 -6.12 -12.18
CA LEU A 121 -15.48 -6.75 -10.86
C LEU A 121 -16.86 -7.13 -10.36
N LEU A 122 -17.88 -6.26 -10.56
CA LEU A 122 -19.27 -6.54 -10.20
C LEU A 122 -19.83 -7.72 -11.00
N GLU A 123 -19.63 -7.73 -12.30
CA GLU A 123 -20.10 -8.82 -13.18
C GLU A 123 -19.42 -10.14 -12.82
N THR A 124 -18.10 -10.14 -12.66
CA THR A 124 -17.33 -11.35 -12.35
C THR A 124 -17.78 -11.94 -11.02
N VAL A 125 -17.85 -11.15 -9.95
CA VAL A 125 -18.23 -11.68 -8.63
C VAL A 125 -19.69 -12.09 -8.61
N SER A 126 -20.58 -11.38 -9.29
CA SER A 126 -22.01 -11.68 -9.37
C SER A 126 -22.30 -13.01 -10.04
N SER A 127 -21.43 -13.46 -10.95
CA SER A 127 -21.59 -14.77 -11.63
C SER A 127 -21.59 -15.96 -10.66
N ALA A 128 -21.02 -15.79 -9.46
CA ALA A 128 -20.97 -16.81 -8.42
C ALA A 128 -22.01 -16.59 -7.30
N LEU A 129 -22.86 -15.57 -7.41
CA LEU A 129 -23.84 -15.23 -6.40
C LEU A 129 -25.26 -15.55 -6.87
N ARG A 130 -26.16 -15.83 -5.92
CA ARG A 130 -27.58 -16.05 -6.22
C ARG A 130 -28.27 -14.78 -6.72
N SER A 131 -27.91 -13.64 -6.13
CA SER A 131 -28.40 -12.31 -6.52
C SER A 131 -27.22 -11.49 -7.01
N PRO A 132 -27.28 -10.92 -8.22
CA PRO A 132 -26.20 -10.10 -8.73
C PRO A 132 -26.05 -8.82 -7.91
N LEU A 133 -24.82 -8.38 -7.73
CA LEU A 133 -24.48 -7.11 -7.10
C LEU A 133 -24.56 -5.99 -8.14
N THR A 134 -24.91 -4.81 -7.68
CA THR A 134 -25.05 -3.62 -8.49
C THR A 134 -24.18 -2.47 -7.95
N ARG A 135 -24.08 -1.38 -8.69
CA ARG A 135 -23.42 -0.17 -8.22
C ARG A 135 -24.04 0.43 -6.97
N ALA A 136 -25.34 0.21 -6.74
CA ALA A 136 -26.03 0.65 -5.53
C ALA A 136 -25.55 -0.07 -4.25
N ASP A 137 -24.94 -1.24 -4.39
CA ASP A 137 -24.38 -2.01 -3.28
C ASP A 137 -22.98 -1.54 -2.86
N LEU A 138 -22.35 -0.67 -3.67
CA LEU A 138 -21.00 -0.16 -3.41
C LEU A 138 -20.99 0.80 -2.21
N LEU A 139 -20.18 0.51 -1.23
CA LEU A 139 -19.83 1.41 -0.14
C LEU A 139 -18.66 2.32 -0.50
N GLY A 140 -17.86 1.94 -1.50
CA GLY A 140 -16.73 2.69 -1.99
C GLY A 140 -15.82 1.84 -2.89
N THR A 141 -14.80 2.49 -3.42
CA THR A 141 -13.77 1.86 -4.25
C THR A 141 -12.40 2.38 -3.87
N PHE A 142 -11.35 1.63 -4.17
CA PHE A 142 -9.98 2.12 -4.09
C PHE A 142 -9.10 1.43 -5.12
N SER A 143 -8.11 2.16 -5.60
CA SER A 143 -7.12 1.64 -6.55
C SER A 143 -5.71 1.93 -6.08
N GLY A 144 -4.76 1.11 -6.53
CA GLY A 144 -3.33 1.31 -6.31
C GLY A 144 -2.53 0.98 -7.55
N LEU A 145 -1.35 1.58 -7.67
CA LEU A 145 -0.42 1.28 -8.76
C LEU A 145 0.68 0.34 -8.28
N ARG A 146 0.94 -0.72 -9.04
CA ARG A 146 2.07 -1.61 -8.83
C ARG A 146 3.27 -1.09 -9.62
N PRO A 147 4.44 -0.91 -8.99
CA PRO A 147 5.66 -0.48 -9.67
C PRO A 147 6.33 -1.67 -10.38
N LEU A 148 5.77 -2.11 -11.50
CA LEU A 148 6.36 -3.18 -12.26
C LEU A 148 7.55 -2.64 -13.06
N LEU A 149 8.70 -3.34 -13.01
CA LEU A 149 9.86 -3.01 -13.82
C LEU A 149 9.58 -3.42 -15.26
N ASP A 150 9.73 -2.48 -16.21
CA ASP A 150 9.55 -2.80 -17.62
C ASP A 150 10.70 -3.70 -18.10
N THR A 151 10.34 -4.90 -18.52
CA THR A 151 11.27 -5.89 -19.10
C THR A 151 10.98 -6.18 -20.56
N GLY A 152 10.19 -5.31 -21.22
CA GLY A 152 9.83 -5.45 -22.63
C GLY A 152 8.75 -6.51 -22.93
N GLY A 153 7.99 -6.94 -21.91
CA GLY A 153 6.88 -7.88 -22.08
C GLY A 153 5.62 -7.23 -22.69
N ASN A 154 4.76 -8.05 -23.34
CA ASN A 154 3.58 -7.56 -24.05
C ASN A 154 2.46 -7.09 -23.12
N THR A 155 2.32 -7.66 -21.92
CA THR A 155 1.25 -7.30 -20.95
C THR A 155 1.81 -7.15 -19.54
N THR A 156 1.16 -6.34 -18.70
CA THR A 156 1.54 -6.19 -17.27
C THR A 156 1.37 -7.49 -16.49
N ALA A 157 0.48 -8.38 -16.92
CA ALA A 157 0.27 -9.69 -16.30
C ALA A 157 1.48 -10.61 -16.44
N ASP A 158 2.27 -10.44 -17.51
CA ASP A 158 3.46 -11.27 -17.81
C ASP A 158 4.73 -10.73 -17.13
N ILE A 159 4.71 -9.47 -16.65
CA ILE A 159 5.87 -8.87 -16.01
C ILE A 159 6.11 -9.51 -14.63
N SER A 160 7.39 -9.83 -14.38
CA SER A 160 7.81 -10.41 -13.10
C SER A 160 7.43 -9.51 -11.92
N ARG A 161 6.78 -10.10 -10.92
CA ARG A 161 6.46 -9.44 -9.64
C ARG A 161 7.53 -9.67 -8.58
N ARG A 162 8.72 -10.12 -8.97
CA ARG A 162 9.89 -10.15 -8.09
C ARG A 162 10.41 -8.72 -7.92
N HIS A 163 10.96 -8.43 -6.76
CA HIS A 163 11.67 -7.18 -6.59
C HIS A 163 13.01 -7.21 -7.30
N ALA A 164 13.47 -6.04 -7.72
CA ALA A 164 14.81 -5.83 -8.25
C ALA A 164 15.52 -4.78 -7.41
N VAL A 165 16.82 -4.98 -7.20
CA VAL A 165 17.72 -4.00 -6.58
C VAL A 165 18.72 -3.60 -7.64
N ILE A 166 18.77 -2.32 -7.97
CA ILE A 166 19.57 -1.74 -9.04
C ILE A 166 20.48 -0.67 -8.44
N THR A 167 21.78 -0.80 -8.64
CA THR A 167 22.75 0.22 -8.20
C THR A 167 23.21 1.03 -9.39
N ALA A 168 22.98 2.34 -9.35
CA ALA A 168 23.42 3.27 -10.37
C ALA A 168 24.93 3.57 -10.25
N PRO A 169 25.58 4.11 -11.31
CA PRO A 169 27.01 4.42 -11.30
C PRO A 169 27.44 5.39 -10.20
N ASP A 170 26.58 6.29 -9.78
CA ASP A 170 26.81 7.25 -8.69
C ASP A 170 26.64 6.63 -7.29
N GLY A 171 26.23 5.37 -7.20
CA GLY A 171 25.99 4.62 -5.97
C GLY A 171 24.56 4.72 -5.43
N LEU A 172 23.63 5.36 -6.13
CA LEU A 172 22.21 5.34 -5.77
C LEU A 172 21.66 3.92 -5.93
N VAL A 173 21.08 3.38 -4.85
CA VAL A 173 20.48 2.03 -4.85
C VAL A 173 18.97 2.16 -4.97
N THR A 174 18.38 1.59 -6.02
CA THR A 174 16.93 1.61 -6.25
C THR A 174 16.34 0.23 -6.01
N ILE A 175 15.28 0.14 -5.20
CA ILE A 175 14.46 -1.06 -4.98
C ILE A 175 13.07 -0.87 -5.56
N VAL A 176 12.65 -1.76 -6.47
CA VAL A 176 11.34 -1.70 -7.15
C VAL A 176 10.70 -3.08 -7.25
N GLY A 177 9.41 -3.13 -7.55
CA GLY A 177 8.65 -4.37 -7.67
C GLY A 177 8.37 -5.02 -6.32
N GLY A 178 8.26 -6.35 -6.33
CA GLY A 178 7.96 -7.13 -5.13
C GLY A 178 6.52 -7.07 -4.67
N LYS A 179 6.28 -7.52 -3.46
CA LYS A 179 4.95 -7.57 -2.81
C LYS A 179 5.05 -7.06 -1.38
N LEU A 180 3.94 -6.54 -0.84
CA LEU A 180 3.88 -6.17 0.57
C LEU A 180 4.30 -7.32 1.51
N THR A 181 3.97 -8.56 1.16
CA THR A 181 4.35 -9.75 1.94
C THR A 181 5.85 -10.07 1.91
N THR A 182 6.61 -9.49 0.98
CA THR A 182 8.07 -9.69 0.86
C THR A 182 8.89 -8.48 1.33
N TYR A 183 8.25 -7.46 1.92
CA TYR A 183 8.88 -6.18 2.29
C TYR A 183 10.15 -6.34 3.13
N ARG A 184 10.15 -7.27 4.09
CA ARG A 184 11.31 -7.54 4.94
C ARG A 184 12.53 -7.98 4.11
N ARG A 185 12.31 -8.92 3.17
CA ARG A 185 13.37 -9.41 2.29
C ARG A 185 13.83 -8.33 1.32
N MET A 186 12.89 -7.54 0.80
CA MET A 186 13.21 -6.39 -0.04
C MET A 186 14.12 -5.40 0.70
N ALA A 187 13.78 -5.07 1.95
CA ALA A 187 14.58 -4.17 2.76
C ALA A 187 15.99 -4.74 3.05
N GLU A 188 16.11 -6.04 3.33
CA GLU A 188 17.37 -6.72 3.53
C GLU A 188 18.25 -6.63 2.27
N ASP A 189 17.72 -7.01 1.11
CA ASP A 189 18.46 -7.00 -0.16
C ASP A 189 18.88 -5.59 -0.57
N ALA A 190 18.01 -4.59 -0.37
CA ALA A 190 18.33 -3.20 -0.67
C ALA A 190 19.43 -2.65 0.27
N LEU A 191 19.37 -3.01 1.56
CA LEU A 191 20.38 -2.57 2.52
C LEU A 191 21.74 -3.24 2.27
N ASP A 192 21.74 -4.55 1.96
CA ASP A 192 22.97 -5.27 1.63
C ASP A 192 23.66 -4.67 0.39
N ALA A 193 22.88 -4.32 -0.66
CA ALA A 193 23.40 -3.63 -1.83
C ALA A 193 23.94 -2.22 -1.49
N ALA A 194 23.24 -1.48 -0.63
CA ALA A 194 23.66 -0.16 -0.19
C ALA A 194 24.95 -0.19 0.61
N LEU A 195 25.10 -1.16 1.52
CA LEU A 195 26.33 -1.37 2.27
C LEU A 195 27.51 -1.69 1.35
N ALA A 196 27.29 -2.57 0.37
CA ALA A 196 28.31 -2.89 -0.64
C ALA A 196 28.71 -1.66 -1.46
N ALA A 197 27.73 -0.86 -1.95
CA ALA A 197 27.98 0.36 -2.71
C ALA A 197 28.74 1.42 -1.92
N ALA A 198 28.54 1.48 -0.60
CA ALA A 198 29.23 2.40 0.31
C ALA A 198 30.56 1.86 0.83
N GLY A 199 30.96 0.63 0.51
CA GLY A 199 32.13 -0.02 1.09
C GLY A 199 32.02 -0.23 2.60
N MET A 200 30.80 -0.41 3.11
CA MET A 200 30.50 -0.57 4.52
C MET A 200 30.28 -2.05 4.86
N THR A 201 30.65 -2.41 6.08
CA THR A 201 30.37 -3.73 6.64
C THR A 201 29.32 -3.64 7.73
N ALA A 202 28.46 -4.63 7.85
CA ALA A 202 27.48 -4.76 8.91
C ALA A 202 27.39 -6.22 9.40
N ALA A 203 26.79 -6.40 10.57
CA ALA A 203 26.43 -7.72 11.05
C ALA A 203 25.34 -8.35 10.16
N GLN A 204 25.23 -9.67 10.20
CA GLN A 204 24.17 -10.39 9.48
C GLN A 204 22.77 -9.90 9.90
N CYS A 205 21.87 -9.80 8.94
CA CYS A 205 20.50 -9.35 9.19
C CYS A 205 19.77 -10.24 10.22
N SER A 206 19.26 -9.62 11.27
CA SER A 206 18.51 -10.27 12.35
C SER A 206 16.99 -10.17 12.21
N THR A 207 16.49 -9.41 11.22
CA THR A 207 15.05 -9.06 11.09
C THR A 207 14.13 -10.26 10.86
N ARG A 208 14.65 -11.42 10.44
CA ARG A 208 13.85 -12.66 10.33
C ARG A 208 13.27 -13.11 11.68
N ARG A 209 13.93 -12.78 12.78
CA ARG A 209 13.55 -13.18 14.14
C ARG A 209 13.06 -12.01 14.98
N LEU A 210 13.07 -10.80 14.43
CA LEU A 210 12.57 -9.63 15.12
C LEU A 210 11.03 -9.69 15.15
N PRO A 211 10.41 -9.73 16.33
CA PRO A 211 8.96 -9.69 16.42
C PRO A 211 8.44 -8.35 15.91
N LEU A 212 7.27 -8.36 15.29
CA LEU A 212 6.57 -7.13 14.93
C LEU A 212 6.17 -6.37 16.19
N VAL A 213 6.10 -5.04 16.08
CA VAL A 213 5.59 -4.18 17.17
C VAL A 213 4.18 -4.66 17.55
N GLY A 214 3.95 -4.80 18.83
CA GLY A 214 2.69 -5.32 19.37
C GLY A 214 2.56 -6.85 19.34
N ALA A 215 3.48 -7.59 18.73
CA ALA A 215 3.44 -9.05 18.75
C ALA A 215 3.82 -9.59 20.14
N ALA A 216 3.03 -10.54 20.64
CA ALA A 216 3.26 -11.21 21.90
C ALA A 216 2.65 -12.62 21.91
N SER A 217 2.87 -13.41 22.98
CA SER A 217 2.22 -14.68 23.13
C SER A 217 0.69 -14.55 23.25
N ARG A 218 -0.03 -15.63 22.98
CA ARG A 218 -1.49 -15.62 23.05
C ARG A 218 -1.99 -15.26 24.47
N GLU A 219 -1.29 -15.71 25.49
CA GLU A 219 -1.57 -15.44 26.90
C GLU A 219 -1.35 -13.96 27.21
N ALA A 220 -0.22 -13.39 26.76
CA ALA A 220 0.07 -11.98 26.95
C ALA A 220 -0.93 -11.08 26.22
N LEU A 221 -1.36 -11.44 25.00
CA LEU A 221 -2.39 -10.70 24.26
C LEU A 221 -3.75 -10.78 24.93
N ALA A 222 -4.11 -11.92 25.53
CA ALA A 222 -5.36 -12.07 26.29
C ALA A 222 -5.40 -11.21 27.56
N ALA A 223 -4.24 -10.88 28.13
CA ALA A 223 -4.11 -10.05 29.32
C ALA A 223 -4.11 -8.54 29.02
N VAL A 224 -4.08 -8.12 27.74
CA VAL A 224 -4.07 -6.70 27.37
C VAL A 224 -5.42 -6.03 27.68
N ALA A 225 -5.38 -5.04 28.57
CA ALA A 225 -6.56 -4.30 29.01
C ALA A 225 -7.02 -3.25 27.96
N ALA A 226 -7.46 -3.71 26.80
CA ALA A 226 -7.98 -2.89 25.71
C ALA A 226 -9.12 -3.62 24.98
N PRO A 227 -9.97 -2.90 24.20
CA PRO A 227 -11.00 -3.55 23.38
C PRO A 227 -10.42 -4.64 22.48
N ALA A 228 -11.04 -5.82 22.46
CA ALA A 228 -10.57 -7.00 21.73
C ALA A 228 -10.28 -6.71 20.23
N ARG A 229 -11.04 -5.81 19.60
CA ARG A 229 -10.80 -5.34 18.23
C ARG A 229 -9.44 -4.66 18.08
N LEU A 230 -9.05 -3.83 19.05
CA LEU A 230 -7.76 -3.15 19.06
C LEU A 230 -6.62 -4.14 19.34
N VAL A 231 -6.83 -5.06 20.30
CA VAL A 231 -5.81 -6.10 20.60
C VAL A 231 -5.54 -6.97 19.37
N ARG A 232 -6.56 -7.39 18.63
CA ARG A 232 -6.39 -8.16 17.38
C ARG A 232 -5.61 -7.41 16.31
N LYS A 233 -5.70 -6.07 16.27
CA LYS A 233 -5.06 -5.24 15.24
C LYS A 233 -3.68 -4.72 15.64
N TYR A 234 -3.50 -4.37 16.91
CA TYR A 234 -2.31 -3.68 17.41
C TYR A 234 -1.55 -4.45 18.49
N GLY A 235 -2.05 -5.62 18.90
CA GLY A 235 -1.40 -6.44 19.93
C GLY A 235 -1.25 -5.70 21.25
N THR A 236 -0.05 -5.70 21.82
CA THR A 236 0.26 -5.01 23.10
C THR A 236 0.15 -3.49 23.01
N GLU A 237 0.29 -2.91 21.81
CA GLU A 237 0.14 -1.46 21.58
C GLU A 237 -1.33 -0.99 21.66
N ALA A 238 -2.28 -1.91 21.79
CA ALA A 238 -3.71 -1.60 21.82
C ALA A 238 -4.11 -0.62 22.94
N VAL A 239 -3.39 -0.63 24.06
CA VAL A 239 -3.63 0.28 25.20
C VAL A 239 -3.31 1.73 24.81
N GLU A 240 -2.16 1.95 24.17
CA GLU A 240 -1.76 3.29 23.72
C GLU A 240 -2.70 3.81 22.62
N VAL A 241 -3.06 2.95 21.65
CA VAL A 241 -4.03 3.29 20.61
C VAL A 241 -5.39 3.66 21.22
N ALA A 242 -5.85 2.92 22.24
CA ALA A 242 -7.10 3.23 22.95
C ALA A 242 -7.02 4.55 23.72
N ALA A 243 -5.88 4.84 24.34
CA ALA A 243 -5.65 6.11 25.05
C ALA A 243 -5.63 7.30 24.08
N GLY A 244 -4.92 7.18 22.95
CA GLY A 244 -4.90 8.21 21.91
C GLY A 244 -6.28 8.48 21.29
N ALA A 245 -7.12 7.45 21.15
CA ALA A 245 -8.48 7.59 20.64
C ALA A 245 -9.42 8.35 21.63
N ARG A 246 -9.09 8.39 22.92
CA ARG A 246 -9.83 9.21 23.89
C ARG A 246 -9.58 10.70 23.71
N PHE A 247 -8.37 11.08 23.31
CA PHE A 247 -8.00 12.46 23.00
C PHE A 247 -8.78 12.99 21.76
N CYS A 248 -9.10 12.12 20.81
CA CYS A 248 -9.93 12.46 19.63
C CYS A 248 -11.44 12.46 19.91
N ARG A 249 -11.92 12.16 21.11
CA ARG A 249 -13.37 12.15 21.39
C ARG A 249 -14.00 13.53 21.39
N GLU A 250 -13.25 14.57 21.72
CA GLU A 250 -13.75 15.96 21.68
C GLU A 250 -13.83 16.49 20.23
N THR A 251 -12.99 16.00 19.33
CA THR A 251 -13.07 16.27 17.88
C THR A 251 -14.01 15.32 17.15
N ARG A 252 -14.53 14.27 17.79
CA ARG A 252 -15.32 13.21 17.17
C ARG A 252 -16.67 13.66 16.60
N SER A 253 -17.23 14.78 17.07
CA SER A 253 -18.48 15.31 16.51
C SER A 253 -18.29 15.93 15.11
N SER A 254 -17.08 16.38 14.77
CA SER A 254 -16.75 16.91 13.45
C SER A 254 -16.20 15.82 12.51
N VAL A 255 -15.34 14.91 12.98
CA VAL A 255 -14.70 13.87 12.15
C VAL A 255 -15.66 12.71 11.82
N VAL A 256 -16.56 12.31 12.73
CA VAL A 256 -17.56 11.26 12.42
C VAL A 256 -18.70 11.81 11.57
N ARG A 257 -19.08 13.08 11.70
CA ARG A 257 -19.97 13.74 10.72
C ARG A 257 -19.31 13.85 9.35
N ASN A 258 -18.04 14.19 9.29
CA ASN A 258 -17.28 14.21 8.05
C ASN A 258 -17.08 12.81 7.46
N ALA A 259 -16.84 11.75 8.27
CA ALA A 259 -16.72 10.39 7.76
C ALA A 259 -18.04 9.84 7.16
N ARG A 260 -19.21 10.30 7.62
CA ARG A 260 -20.49 9.99 6.97
C ARG A 260 -20.74 10.82 5.71
N VAL A 261 -20.20 12.02 5.62
CA VAL A 261 -20.22 12.86 4.41
C VAL A 261 -19.16 12.37 3.42
N LEU A 262 -18.06 11.78 3.91
CA LEU A 262 -16.91 11.30 3.13
C LEU A 262 -17.13 9.93 2.47
N SER A 263 -18.26 9.22 2.72
CA SER A 263 -18.64 8.06 1.92
C SER A 263 -19.01 8.45 0.47
N ASN A 264 -19.22 9.73 0.20
CA ASN A 264 -19.52 10.25 -1.14
C ASN A 264 -18.44 11.21 -1.68
N ASP A 265 -17.36 11.48 -0.94
CA ASP A 265 -16.35 12.45 -1.35
C ASP A 265 -14.96 11.82 -1.29
N GLN A 266 -14.52 11.26 -2.42
CA GLN A 266 -13.21 10.60 -2.57
C GLN A 266 -12.03 11.53 -2.24
N GLU A 267 -12.20 12.84 -2.38
CA GLU A 267 -11.16 13.83 -2.03
C GLU A 267 -10.79 13.85 -0.53
N ALA A 268 -11.68 13.46 0.33
CA ALA A 268 -11.43 13.55 1.75
C ALA A 268 -10.77 12.29 2.35
N VAL A 269 -10.98 11.11 1.76
CA VAL A 269 -10.16 9.90 2.00
C VAL A 269 -8.71 10.21 1.64
N HIS A 270 -8.53 11.00 0.59
CA HIS A 270 -7.24 11.45 0.11
C HIS A 270 -6.50 12.37 1.09
N ARG A 271 -7.16 13.33 1.74
CA ARG A 271 -6.53 14.21 2.74
C ARG A 271 -6.07 13.45 3.98
N SER A 272 -6.80 12.41 4.40
CA SER A 272 -6.41 11.55 5.52
C SER A 272 -5.20 10.66 5.16
N MET A 273 -5.10 10.18 3.92
CA MET A 273 -3.93 9.42 3.44
C MET A 273 -2.71 10.32 3.18
N LYS A 274 -2.89 11.56 2.71
CA LYS A 274 -1.79 12.55 2.59
C LYS A 274 -1.13 12.86 3.94
N SER A 275 -1.84 12.72 5.05
CA SER A 275 -1.22 12.91 6.37
C SER A 275 -0.27 11.77 6.77
N HIS A 276 -0.26 10.66 6.05
CA HIS A 276 0.55 9.45 6.33
C HIS A 276 1.47 9.03 5.18
N SER A 277 1.43 9.69 4.03
CA SER A 277 2.34 9.38 2.94
C SER A 277 3.61 10.21 3.05
N VAL A 278 4.59 9.58 3.55
CA VAL A 278 5.82 9.12 2.94
C VAL A 278 6.44 10.10 1.97
N VAL A 279 7.71 10.35 2.22
CA VAL A 279 8.73 10.92 1.34
C VAL A 279 8.48 10.48 -0.11
N ARG A 280 8.19 11.40 -0.98
CA ARG A 280 8.42 11.28 -2.41
C ARG A 280 9.90 11.28 -2.72
#